data_b5d65d7f3e045e01b806d1be5761e605
#
_entry.id   b5d65d7f3e045e01b806d1be5761e605
#
_cell.length_a   1.000
_cell.length_b   1.000
_cell.length_c   1.000
_cell.angle_alpha   90.00
_cell.angle_beta   90.00
_cell.angle_gamma   90.00
#
_symmetry.space_group_name_H-M   'P 1'
#
loop_
_entity.id
_entity.type
_entity.pdbx_description
1 polymer ?
#
loop_
_entity_poly.entity_id
_entity_poly.type
_entity_poly.pdbx_seq_one_letter_code
_entity_poly.pdbx_strand_id
1 'polypeptide(L)'
;MGMGCVRVEERMLAAFGGLVEAPTRFEAGRDVSCGGVLWALPALLANGLLHRQAECFELPKGFYGVVHVLLLMGFLALARVKSLERLRFEAPGEWGHLLGLDRIPEVHTLRTKLGQMAQGQKVESWSGSLSQEWMAQAPELAGRLYLDGHVRVYHGHQTPLPKRYVAREKLCLRGTTDYWINDRDGRPFFVVNTAANPGLIAVLRQEIIPRLLKEVPHQPKEEELKAEPARFRFVMIFDREGYSPELFAELWAQRIAAQTYRKGRLEDWPVAEFQEYEVSLPHGEKQPMTLAERGVWLGNKLWVREIRRFSSDGHQTAVISTDFQSNLVQIARQMFSRWAQENWFKYMIEHFGLESLMTYKLEPVSETTRVVNPAARTLGTQIKSKAAQLSRRQAEYGAQELAGLLEVGVAEEYQSRQTQLRQTIEALEKEVATLKQKRKEVPSHLTLGELPPAERFQQFSRARKHLVDTIKMVAYRAETALTMSLRQHMARTDDARALLREIFVSAADLCPDETAGTLTVNLHHLSNACSDQLAAKMAEELNATETIFPGTKLQMVFELVSG
;
A
#
# COMPACT_ATOMS: atom_id res chain seq x y z
N MET A 1 21.58 21.22 20.16
CA MET A 1 22.03 20.48 21.36
C MET A 1 20.79 19.92 22.04
N GLY A 2 20.75 18.60 22.32
CA GLY A 2 19.59 18.02 22.99
C GLY A 2 19.42 18.63 24.38
N MET A 3 18.22 19.11 24.68
CA MET A 3 17.91 19.58 26.04
C MET A 3 18.11 18.45 27.04
N GLY A 4 18.67 18.74 28.20
CA GLY A 4 18.82 17.80 29.31
C GLY A 4 17.44 17.30 29.79
N CYS A 5 17.44 16.21 30.54
CA CYS A 5 16.23 15.75 31.20
C CYS A 5 15.87 16.75 32.32
N VAL A 6 14.78 17.47 32.18
CA VAL A 6 14.32 18.46 33.17
C VAL A 6 13.44 17.79 34.25
N ARG A 7 12.66 16.77 33.84
CA ARG A 7 11.74 16.05 34.76
C ARG A 7 12.44 14.90 35.50
N VAL A 8 13.47 15.24 36.29
CA VAL A 8 14.36 14.26 36.94
C VAL A 8 13.59 13.35 37.88
N GLU A 9 12.71 13.91 38.73
CA GLU A 9 11.93 13.14 39.73
C GLU A 9 11.03 12.10 39.04
N GLU A 10 10.27 12.51 38.02
CA GLU A 10 9.39 11.59 37.26
C GLU A 10 10.18 10.49 36.55
N ARG A 11 11.37 10.82 36.04
CA ARG A 11 12.26 9.84 35.41
C ARG A 11 12.84 8.86 36.43
N MET A 12 13.18 9.30 37.62
CA MET A 12 13.61 8.43 38.72
C MET A 12 12.46 7.52 39.14
N LEU A 13 11.26 8.06 39.36
CA LEU A 13 10.07 7.26 39.70
C LEU A 13 9.80 6.20 38.60
N ALA A 14 9.91 6.58 37.33
CA ALA A 14 9.75 5.66 36.23
C ALA A 14 10.82 4.54 36.22
N ALA A 15 12.07 4.88 36.53
CA ALA A 15 13.17 3.92 36.59
C ALA A 15 12.97 2.87 37.70
N PHE A 16 12.36 3.27 38.82
CA PHE A 16 12.03 2.38 39.95
C PHE A 16 10.65 1.71 39.81
N GLY A 17 9.95 1.86 38.66
CA GLY A 17 8.65 1.25 38.43
C GLY A 17 7.49 1.90 39.20
N GLY A 18 7.72 3.06 39.81
CA GLY A 18 6.73 3.83 40.54
C GLY A 18 5.79 4.69 39.70
N LEU A 19 6.11 4.88 38.40
CA LEU A 19 5.34 5.70 37.49
C LEU A 19 4.74 4.84 36.35
N VAL A 20 3.44 4.95 36.10
CA VAL A 20 2.76 4.25 35.01
C VAL A 20 3.14 4.88 33.68
N GLU A 21 3.02 6.22 33.58
CA GLU A 21 3.47 7.07 32.48
C GLU A 21 3.66 8.50 32.98
N ALA A 22 4.48 9.28 32.29
CA ALA A 22 4.67 10.69 32.63
C ALA A 22 3.39 11.47 32.30
N PRO A 23 2.95 12.37 33.20
CA PRO A 23 1.83 13.25 32.90
C PRO A 23 2.18 14.21 31.76
N THR A 24 1.26 14.40 30.84
CA THR A 24 1.39 15.41 29.77
C THR A 24 1.23 16.80 30.40
N ARG A 25 2.25 17.63 30.31
CA ARG A 25 2.25 19.04 30.79
C ARG A 25 2.96 19.90 29.75
N PHE A 26 2.27 20.93 29.29
CA PHE A 26 2.84 21.90 28.37
C PHE A 26 3.50 23.04 29.11
N GLU A 27 4.65 23.43 28.63
CA GLU A 27 5.36 24.66 29.00
C GLU A 27 5.35 25.60 27.80
N ALA A 28 5.35 26.91 28.05
CA ALA A 28 5.46 27.88 26.95
C ALA A 28 6.76 27.66 26.19
N GLY A 29 6.65 27.56 24.87
CA GLY A 29 7.78 27.37 23.95
C GLY A 29 7.69 28.32 22.78
N ARG A 30 8.79 28.92 22.40
CA ARG A 30 8.90 29.74 21.17
C ARG A 30 9.71 29.02 20.12
N ASP A 31 9.36 29.25 18.86
CA ASP A 31 10.07 28.68 17.70
C ASP A 31 10.20 27.14 17.75
N VAL A 32 9.19 26.45 18.29
CA VAL A 32 9.23 24.99 18.41
C VAL A 32 9.24 24.38 17.02
N SER A 33 10.33 23.71 16.67
CA SER A 33 10.52 23.08 15.36
C SER A 33 9.42 22.07 15.07
N CYS A 34 8.90 22.09 13.83
CA CYS A 34 7.77 21.27 13.44
C CYS A 34 6.50 21.45 14.29
N GLY A 35 6.35 22.58 14.99
CA GLY A 35 5.18 22.89 15.84
C GLY A 35 3.87 22.83 15.06
N GLY A 36 3.89 23.18 13.79
CA GLY A 36 2.74 23.10 12.90
C GLY A 36 2.15 21.69 12.73
N VAL A 37 2.89 20.62 13.07
CA VAL A 37 2.34 19.25 13.02
C VAL A 37 1.19 19.05 14.01
N LEU A 38 1.11 19.87 15.08
CA LEU A 38 -0.01 19.85 16.03
C LEU A 38 -1.34 20.20 15.37
N TRP A 39 -1.34 20.94 14.27
CA TRP A 39 -2.55 21.24 13.48
C TRP A 39 -3.20 20.00 12.89
N ALA A 40 -2.44 18.90 12.79
CA ALA A 40 -2.99 17.62 12.36
C ALA A 40 -3.64 16.81 13.48
N LEU A 41 -3.50 17.22 14.75
CA LEU A 41 -4.02 16.45 15.90
C LEU A 41 -5.53 16.15 15.78
N PRO A 42 -6.42 17.12 15.49
CA PRO A 42 -7.84 16.84 15.34
C PRO A 42 -8.11 15.75 14.30
N ALA A 43 -7.47 15.85 13.14
CA ALA A 43 -7.63 14.87 12.05
C ALA A 43 -7.03 13.49 12.39
N LEU A 44 -5.90 13.44 13.11
CA LEU A 44 -5.32 12.18 13.58
C LEU A 44 -6.27 11.46 14.56
N LEU A 45 -6.87 12.20 15.50
CA LEU A 45 -7.83 11.64 16.45
C LEU A 45 -9.11 11.19 15.76
N ALA A 46 -9.66 12.01 14.86
CA ALA A 46 -10.86 11.68 14.08
C ALA A 46 -10.65 10.45 13.16
N ASN A 47 -9.41 10.22 12.67
CA ASN A 47 -9.07 9.01 11.91
C ASN A 47 -8.60 7.84 12.79
N GLY A 48 -8.74 7.95 14.11
CA GLY A 48 -8.66 6.83 15.04
C GLY A 48 -7.26 6.52 15.56
N LEU A 49 -6.30 7.47 15.57
CA LEU A 49 -4.94 7.21 16.09
C LEU A 49 -4.95 6.64 17.52
N LEU A 50 -5.87 7.11 18.35
CA LEU A 50 -6.04 6.63 19.73
C LEU A 50 -7.30 5.76 19.93
N HIS A 51 -7.97 5.35 18.83
CA HIS A 51 -9.16 4.53 18.91
C HIS A 51 -8.85 3.19 19.58
N ARG A 52 -9.60 2.86 20.65
CA ARG A 52 -9.45 1.62 21.43
C ARG A 52 -8.01 1.31 21.90
N GLN A 53 -7.15 2.33 21.99
CA GLN A 53 -5.73 2.11 22.30
C GLN A 53 -5.54 1.47 23.68
N ALA A 54 -6.36 1.81 24.67
CA ALA A 54 -6.31 1.25 26.03
C ALA A 54 -6.72 -0.23 26.09
N GLU A 55 -7.56 -0.69 25.14
CA GLU A 55 -7.96 -2.09 25.05
C GLU A 55 -6.92 -2.92 24.26
N CYS A 56 -6.30 -2.29 23.26
CA CYS A 56 -5.40 -2.97 22.34
C CYS A 56 -3.94 -2.99 22.79
N PHE A 57 -3.49 -1.95 23.51
CA PHE A 57 -2.08 -1.79 23.82
C PHE A 57 -1.84 -1.59 25.30
N GLU A 58 -0.80 -2.23 25.79
CA GLU A 58 -0.28 -2.07 27.14
C GLU A 58 1.24 -1.98 27.10
N LEU A 59 1.79 -1.04 27.85
CA LEU A 59 3.22 -0.91 28.05
C LEU A 59 3.58 -1.11 29.52
N PRO A 60 4.75 -1.67 29.81
CA PRO A 60 5.28 -1.67 31.17
C PRO A 60 5.35 -0.25 31.74
N LYS A 61 5.13 -0.13 33.04
CA LYS A 61 5.34 1.12 33.78
C LYS A 61 6.63 1.80 33.37
N GLY A 62 6.60 3.11 33.22
CA GLY A 62 7.76 3.88 32.77
C GLY A 62 7.40 5.29 32.37
N PHE A 63 8.35 6.07 31.88
CA PHE A 63 8.14 7.48 31.54
C PHE A 63 7.23 7.68 30.31
N TYR A 64 7.36 6.85 29.29
CA TYR A 64 6.60 6.98 28.04
C TYR A 64 5.49 5.96 27.97
N GLY A 65 4.22 6.41 27.94
CA GLY A 65 3.03 5.59 27.76
C GLY A 65 2.65 5.33 26.31
N VAL A 66 1.54 4.61 26.11
CA VAL A 66 1.01 4.24 24.78
C VAL A 66 0.62 5.48 23.99
N VAL A 67 -0.05 6.43 24.60
CA VAL A 67 -0.50 7.69 23.96
C VAL A 67 0.70 8.47 23.43
N HIS A 68 1.75 8.63 24.24
CA HIS A 68 2.98 9.31 23.83
C HIS A 68 3.63 8.66 22.59
N VAL A 69 3.67 7.32 22.56
CA VAL A 69 4.25 6.58 21.42
C VAL A 69 3.41 6.73 20.15
N LEU A 70 2.09 6.61 20.26
CA LEU A 70 1.19 6.74 19.11
C LEU A 70 1.19 8.15 18.53
N LEU A 71 1.09 9.18 19.37
CA LEU A 71 1.17 10.59 18.95
C LEU A 71 2.51 10.89 18.29
N LEU A 72 3.61 10.51 18.94
CA LEU A 72 4.95 10.69 18.37
C LEU A 72 5.05 10.07 16.97
N MET A 73 4.62 8.83 16.82
CA MET A 73 4.70 8.14 15.53
C MET A 73 3.81 8.78 14.45
N GLY A 74 2.63 9.28 14.84
CA GLY A 74 1.74 10.02 13.96
C GLY A 74 2.37 11.33 13.48
N PHE A 75 2.91 12.11 14.41
CA PHE A 75 3.59 13.39 14.11
C PHE A 75 4.84 13.18 13.27
N LEU A 76 5.69 12.19 13.58
CA LEU A 76 6.86 11.85 12.78
C LEU A 76 6.48 11.48 11.34
N ALA A 77 5.39 10.74 11.15
CA ALA A 77 4.91 10.36 9.83
C ALA A 77 4.50 11.60 9.01
N LEU A 78 3.77 12.54 9.62
CA LEU A 78 3.32 13.78 8.97
C LEU A 78 4.46 14.77 8.72
N ALA A 79 5.42 14.88 9.62
CA ALA A 79 6.63 15.70 9.44
C ALA A 79 7.69 15.03 8.54
N ARG A 80 7.36 13.90 7.89
CA ARG A 80 8.24 13.19 6.93
C ARG A 80 9.52 12.61 7.54
N VAL A 81 9.53 12.32 8.83
CA VAL A 81 10.59 11.53 9.46
C VAL A 81 10.36 10.06 9.12
N LYS A 82 10.85 9.64 7.96
CA LYS A 82 10.48 8.38 7.27
C LYS A 82 10.93 7.10 7.98
N SER A 83 11.91 7.18 8.89
CA SER A 83 12.43 6.02 9.62
C SER A 83 12.84 6.39 11.04
N LEU A 84 12.79 5.41 11.96
CA LEU A 84 13.22 5.61 13.35
C LEU A 84 14.69 6.02 13.47
N GLU A 85 15.54 5.63 12.54
CA GLU A 85 16.96 6.00 12.53
C GLU A 85 17.16 7.51 12.33
N ARG A 86 16.25 8.18 11.64
CA ARG A 86 16.31 9.63 11.44
C ARG A 86 16.11 10.42 12.73
N LEU A 87 15.46 9.85 13.75
CA LEU A 87 15.35 10.47 15.08
C LEU A 87 16.70 10.85 15.68
N ARG A 88 17.80 10.22 15.25
CA ARG A 88 19.15 10.59 15.71
C ARG A 88 19.57 12.00 15.28
N PHE A 89 18.93 12.54 14.27
CA PHE A 89 19.20 13.86 13.71
C PHE A 89 18.17 14.91 14.14
N GLU A 90 17.13 14.48 14.86
CA GLU A 90 16.08 15.34 15.41
C GLU A 90 16.47 15.86 16.79
N ALA A 91 15.99 17.05 17.16
CA ALA A 91 16.18 17.61 18.49
C ALA A 91 15.16 16.99 19.49
N PRO A 92 15.57 16.10 20.40
CA PRO A 92 14.61 15.35 21.21
C PRO A 92 13.78 16.23 22.17
N GLY A 93 14.28 17.38 22.58
CA GLY A 93 13.54 18.34 23.39
C GLY A 93 12.42 19.03 22.61
N GLU A 94 12.71 19.49 21.38
CA GLU A 94 11.72 20.12 20.50
C GLU A 94 10.52 19.20 20.27
N TRP A 95 10.80 17.96 19.90
CA TRP A 95 9.74 16.92 19.77
C TRP A 95 9.06 16.60 21.10
N GLY A 96 9.77 16.73 22.23
CA GLY A 96 9.20 16.60 23.57
C GLY A 96 8.12 17.65 23.83
N HIS A 97 8.36 18.91 23.50
CA HIS A 97 7.39 19.99 23.63
C HIS A 97 6.07 19.69 22.90
N LEU A 98 6.11 19.06 21.72
CA LEU A 98 4.91 18.67 20.96
C LEU A 98 4.04 17.61 21.67
N LEU A 99 4.61 16.92 22.66
CA LEU A 99 3.93 15.89 23.45
C LEU A 99 3.66 16.32 24.89
N GLY A 100 3.98 17.56 25.26
CA GLY A 100 3.95 18.01 26.66
C GLY A 100 4.93 17.26 27.54
N LEU A 101 6.09 16.90 27.01
CA LEU A 101 7.19 16.19 27.68
C LEU A 101 8.49 17.00 27.57
N ASP A 102 9.47 16.70 28.44
CA ASP A 102 10.80 17.31 28.37
C ASP A 102 11.62 16.85 27.15
N ARG A 103 11.43 15.60 26.71
CA ARG A 103 12.07 15.00 25.52
C ARG A 103 11.37 13.74 25.06
N ILE A 104 11.53 13.40 23.78
CA ILE A 104 11.05 12.13 23.24
C ILE A 104 12.00 10.96 23.59
N PRO A 105 11.51 9.69 23.48
CA PRO A 105 12.35 8.52 23.68
C PRO A 105 13.45 8.43 22.62
N GLU A 106 14.60 7.93 23.02
CA GLU A 106 15.67 7.56 22.08
C GLU A 106 15.24 6.42 21.16
N VAL A 107 15.90 6.31 20.01
CA VAL A 107 15.60 5.30 18.98
C VAL A 107 15.48 3.88 19.56
N HIS A 108 16.41 3.49 20.46
CA HIS A 108 16.39 2.16 21.09
C HIS A 108 15.14 1.98 21.96
N THR A 109 14.82 2.96 22.79
CA THR A 109 13.64 2.94 23.68
C THR A 109 12.35 2.89 22.86
N LEU A 110 12.23 3.73 21.82
CA LEU A 110 11.06 3.74 20.95
C LEU A 110 10.88 2.39 20.22
N ARG A 111 11.96 1.79 19.72
CA ARG A 111 11.93 0.45 19.12
C ARG A 111 11.46 -0.62 20.10
N THR A 112 11.93 -0.56 21.34
CA THR A 112 11.54 -1.50 22.39
C THR A 112 10.05 -1.39 22.67
N LYS A 113 9.53 -0.17 22.84
CA LYS A 113 8.10 0.08 23.09
C LYS A 113 7.22 -0.35 21.90
N LEU A 114 7.59 0.00 20.68
CA LEU A 114 6.89 -0.50 19.47
C LEU A 114 6.91 -2.04 19.39
N GLY A 115 8.00 -2.67 19.83
CA GLY A 115 8.09 -4.12 19.91
C GLY A 115 7.18 -4.74 20.96
N GLN A 116 7.00 -4.07 22.11
CA GLN A 116 6.08 -4.49 23.17
C GLN A 116 4.62 -4.31 22.73
N MET A 117 4.26 -3.18 22.15
CA MET A 117 2.92 -2.92 21.60
C MET A 117 2.55 -3.91 20.48
N ALA A 118 3.53 -4.37 19.71
CA ALA A 118 3.33 -5.31 18.61
C ALA A 118 3.24 -6.79 19.03
N GLN A 119 3.17 -7.10 20.33
CA GLN A 119 3.06 -8.49 20.79
C GLN A 119 1.63 -9.03 20.71
N GLY A 120 1.51 -10.32 20.41
CA GLY A 120 0.23 -10.99 20.27
C GLY A 120 -0.55 -10.52 19.02
N GLN A 121 -1.87 -10.69 19.05
CA GLN A 121 -2.80 -10.27 17.96
C GLN A 121 -3.38 -8.86 18.17
N LYS A 122 -2.75 -8.04 19.00
CA LYS A 122 -3.24 -6.72 19.40
C LYS A 122 -3.28 -5.74 18.22
N VAL A 123 -2.27 -5.79 17.36
CA VAL A 123 -2.17 -4.94 16.16
C VAL A 123 -3.26 -5.29 15.15
N GLU A 124 -3.48 -6.57 14.92
CA GLU A 124 -4.53 -7.08 14.04
C GLU A 124 -5.92 -6.64 14.52
N SER A 125 -6.17 -6.73 15.84
CA SER A 125 -7.42 -6.29 16.46
C SER A 125 -7.63 -4.78 16.29
N TRP A 126 -6.59 -3.98 16.57
CA TRP A 126 -6.63 -2.53 16.39
C TRP A 126 -6.83 -2.12 14.92
N SER A 127 -6.04 -2.68 14.01
CA SER A 127 -6.17 -2.44 12.57
C SER A 127 -7.54 -2.88 12.03
N GLY A 128 -8.09 -3.97 12.58
CA GLY A 128 -9.43 -4.45 12.21
C GLY A 128 -10.53 -3.49 12.66
N SER A 129 -10.47 -2.98 13.91
CA SER A 129 -11.46 -2.00 14.39
C SER A 129 -11.43 -0.69 13.59
N LEU A 130 -10.22 -0.20 13.25
CA LEU A 130 -10.06 0.98 12.40
C LEU A 130 -10.64 0.76 11.00
N SER A 131 -10.32 -0.38 10.38
CA SER A 131 -10.85 -0.73 9.06
C SER A 131 -12.38 -0.77 9.03
N GLN A 132 -13.00 -1.40 10.03
CA GLN A 132 -14.46 -1.47 10.17
C GLN A 132 -15.07 -0.07 10.34
N GLU A 133 -14.48 0.78 11.17
CA GLU A 133 -14.96 2.15 11.36
C GLU A 133 -14.86 2.98 10.08
N TRP A 134 -13.72 2.94 9.39
CA TRP A 134 -13.55 3.67 8.13
C TRP A 134 -14.49 3.17 7.03
N MET A 135 -14.76 1.87 6.96
CA MET A 135 -15.72 1.29 6.02
C MET A 135 -17.16 1.68 6.38
N ALA A 136 -17.48 1.73 7.68
CA ALA A 136 -18.81 2.12 8.15
C ALA A 136 -19.11 3.62 7.93
N GLN A 137 -18.08 4.49 8.02
CA GLN A 137 -18.20 5.92 7.74
C GLN A 137 -18.42 6.23 6.24
N ALA A 138 -17.98 5.34 5.33
CA ALA A 138 -18.09 5.52 3.88
C ALA A 138 -18.47 4.19 3.18
N PRO A 139 -19.67 3.65 3.43
CA PRO A 139 -20.07 2.33 2.93
C PRO A 139 -20.12 2.25 1.40
N GLU A 140 -20.41 3.35 0.71
CA GLU A 140 -20.39 3.44 -0.75
C GLU A 140 -18.97 3.28 -1.33
N LEU A 141 -17.94 3.60 -0.56
CA LEU A 141 -16.54 3.38 -0.94
C LEU A 141 -16.07 1.97 -0.58
N ALA A 142 -16.54 1.44 0.54
CA ALA A 142 -16.25 0.08 0.99
C ALA A 142 -16.85 -1.01 0.09
N GLY A 143 -17.86 -0.69 -0.71
CA GLY A 143 -18.46 -1.60 -1.70
C GLY A 143 -17.56 -1.90 -2.91
N ARG A 144 -16.47 -1.15 -3.11
CA ARG A 144 -15.53 -1.32 -4.22
C ARG A 144 -14.09 -1.21 -3.74
N LEU A 145 -13.39 -2.34 -3.70
CA LEU A 145 -12.11 -2.51 -3.03
C LEU A 145 -11.01 -2.78 -4.04
N TYR A 146 -10.00 -1.95 -4.03
CA TYR A 146 -8.82 -2.08 -4.88
C TYR A 146 -7.72 -2.80 -4.13
N LEU A 147 -7.22 -3.87 -4.74
CA LEU A 147 -6.12 -4.67 -4.20
C LEU A 147 -4.89 -4.53 -5.05
N ASP A 148 -3.76 -4.31 -4.39
CA ASP A 148 -2.47 -4.37 -5.05
C ASP A 148 -1.38 -4.86 -4.11
N GLY A 149 -0.37 -5.54 -4.68
CA GLY A 149 0.77 -6.07 -3.98
C GLY A 149 2.01 -5.20 -4.17
N HIS A 150 2.56 -4.70 -3.07
CA HIS A 150 3.80 -3.94 -3.10
C HIS A 150 4.97 -4.78 -2.61
N VAL A 151 6.01 -4.95 -3.46
CA VAL A 151 7.24 -5.65 -3.09
C VAL A 151 8.22 -4.65 -2.47
N ARG A 152 8.48 -4.85 -1.18
CA ARG A 152 9.50 -4.12 -0.44
C ARG A 152 10.84 -4.83 -0.58
N VAL A 153 11.76 -4.19 -1.28
CA VAL A 153 13.09 -4.73 -1.56
C VAL A 153 13.99 -4.60 -0.32
N TYR A 154 14.75 -5.66 -0.05
CA TYR A 154 15.78 -5.66 0.96
C TYR A 154 17.17 -5.58 0.30
N HIS A 155 17.85 -4.47 0.48
CA HIS A 155 19.17 -4.21 -0.06
C HIS A 155 20.31 -4.72 0.83
N GLY A 156 20.01 -5.22 2.04
CA GLY A 156 21.00 -5.78 2.94
C GLY A 156 21.47 -7.19 2.54
N HIS A 157 22.61 -7.59 3.06
CA HIS A 157 23.24 -8.89 2.75
C HIS A 157 23.12 -9.90 3.89
N GLN A 158 22.85 -9.45 5.11
CA GLN A 158 22.90 -10.28 6.32
C GLN A 158 21.72 -11.24 6.48
N THR A 159 20.55 -10.87 5.98
CA THR A 159 19.32 -11.63 6.20
C THR A 159 18.93 -12.41 4.95
N PRO A 160 18.79 -13.74 5.05
CA PRO A 160 18.26 -14.55 3.96
C PRO A 160 16.75 -14.34 3.84
N LEU A 161 16.31 -13.46 2.95
CA LEU A 161 14.91 -13.28 2.60
C LEU A 161 14.58 -13.96 1.26
N PRO A 162 13.31 -14.32 1.02
CA PRO A 162 12.88 -14.89 -0.25
C PRO A 162 13.12 -13.93 -1.41
N LYS A 163 13.54 -14.46 -2.56
CA LYS A 163 13.68 -13.67 -3.79
C LYS A 163 12.32 -13.49 -4.47
N ARG A 164 12.04 -12.26 -4.89
CA ARG A 164 10.81 -11.84 -5.58
C ARG A 164 11.16 -11.17 -6.90
N TYR A 165 10.30 -11.35 -7.91
CA TYR A 165 10.39 -10.52 -9.10
C TYR A 165 9.83 -9.13 -8.77
N VAL A 166 10.65 -8.12 -8.95
CA VAL A 166 10.31 -6.71 -8.76
C VAL A 166 10.11 -6.10 -10.14
N ALA A 167 8.88 -5.83 -10.52
CA ALA A 167 8.54 -5.40 -11.88
C ALA A 167 9.24 -4.08 -12.28
N ARG A 168 9.31 -3.12 -11.35
CA ARG A 168 9.99 -1.82 -11.55
C ARG A 168 11.49 -1.95 -11.81
N GLU A 169 12.15 -2.94 -11.19
CA GLU A 169 13.58 -3.20 -11.33
C GLU A 169 13.89 -4.24 -12.43
N LYS A 170 12.85 -4.94 -12.91
CA LYS A 170 12.95 -6.09 -13.83
C LYS A 170 13.91 -7.21 -13.35
N LEU A 171 14.12 -7.29 -12.04
CA LEU A 171 15.07 -8.21 -11.38
C LEU A 171 14.37 -9.07 -10.30
N CYS A 172 14.96 -10.22 -9.99
CA CYS A 172 14.59 -11.04 -8.83
C CYS A 172 15.44 -10.63 -7.62
N LEU A 173 14.88 -9.81 -6.75
CA LEU A 173 15.53 -9.28 -5.55
C LEU A 173 14.97 -9.93 -4.28
N ARG A 174 15.74 -9.87 -3.18
CA ARG A 174 15.26 -10.27 -1.85
C ARG A 174 14.22 -9.26 -1.37
N GLY A 175 13.12 -9.74 -0.80
CA GLY A 175 12.07 -8.84 -0.31
C GLY A 175 10.84 -9.57 0.21
N THR A 176 9.92 -8.79 0.75
CA THR A 176 8.60 -9.22 1.23
C THR A 176 7.52 -8.48 0.44
N THR A 177 6.31 -9.05 0.37
CA THR A 177 5.18 -8.37 -0.26
C THR A 177 4.16 -8.01 0.78
N ASP A 178 3.68 -6.78 0.69
CA ASP A 178 2.57 -6.27 1.47
C ASP A 178 1.40 -6.05 0.52
N TYR A 179 0.21 -6.62 0.82
CA TYR A 179 -1.00 -6.45 0.02
C TYR A 179 -1.89 -5.41 0.67
N TRP A 180 -2.21 -4.38 -0.10
CA TRP A 180 -2.96 -3.22 0.36
C TRP A 180 -4.36 -3.22 -0.20
N ILE A 181 -5.32 -2.93 0.66
CA ILE A 181 -6.74 -2.82 0.31
C ILE A 181 -7.15 -1.37 0.48
N ASN A 182 -7.50 -0.74 -0.64
CA ASN A 182 -7.81 0.67 -0.74
C ASN A 182 -9.21 0.89 -1.31
N ASP A 183 -9.78 2.07 -1.05
CA ASP A 183 -10.96 2.53 -1.78
C ASP A 183 -10.59 3.06 -3.18
N ARG A 184 -11.59 3.51 -3.94
CA ARG A 184 -11.41 4.06 -5.29
C ARG A 184 -10.57 5.35 -5.34
N ASP A 185 -10.49 6.07 -4.22
CA ASP A 185 -9.75 7.33 -4.11
C ASP A 185 -8.31 7.10 -3.60
N GLY A 186 -7.91 5.84 -3.43
CA GLY A 186 -6.58 5.42 -2.97
C GLY A 186 -6.40 5.47 -1.45
N ARG A 187 -7.48 5.67 -0.64
CA ARG A 187 -7.35 5.63 0.82
C ARG A 187 -7.30 4.19 1.31
N PRO A 188 -6.29 3.81 2.11
CA PRO A 188 -6.15 2.45 2.58
C PRO A 188 -7.16 2.12 3.68
N PHE A 189 -7.76 0.92 3.62
CA PHE A 189 -8.54 0.35 4.70
C PHE A 189 -7.68 -0.54 5.60
N PHE A 190 -6.86 -1.41 5.01
CA PHE A 190 -5.93 -2.25 5.75
C PHE A 190 -4.81 -2.80 4.85
N VAL A 191 -3.82 -3.40 5.49
CA VAL A 191 -2.70 -4.07 4.83
C VAL A 191 -2.54 -5.49 5.37
N VAL A 192 -2.16 -6.41 4.49
CA VAL A 192 -1.73 -7.77 4.84
C VAL A 192 -0.25 -7.91 4.54
N ASN A 193 0.57 -7.99 5.59
CA ASN A 193 2.01 -8.17 5.48
C ASN A 193 2.33 -9.65 5.36
N THR A 194 2.94 -10.09 4.25
CA THR A 194 3.30 -11.50 4.05
C THR A 194 4.78 -11.77 4.30
N ALA A 195 5.05 -12.92 4.90
CA ALA A 195 6.41 -13.38 5.21
C ALA A 195 7.12 -14.01 4.02
N ALA A 196 6.44 -14.96 3.41
CA ALA A 196 6.88 -15.67 2.23
C ALA A 196 6.20 -15.09 1.00
N ASN A 197 6.41 -15.69 -0.17
CA ASN A 197 5.68 -15.34 -1.38
C ASN A 197 4.54 -16.34 -1.64
N PRO A 198 3.41 -16.26 -0.93
CA PRO A 198 2.28 -17.16 -1.18
C PRO A 198 1.60 -16.87 -2.53
N GLY A 199 1.84 -15.67 -3.10
CA GLY A 199 1.10 -15.13 -4.23
C GLY A 199 -0.25 -14.54 -3.84
N LEU A 200 -0.76 -13.61 -4.65
CA LEU A 200 -2.00 -12.89 -4.36
C LEU A 200 -3.20 -13.84 -4.14
N ILE A 201 -3.35 -14.86 -4.98
CA ILE A 201 -4.48 -15.80 -4.90
C ILE A 201 -4.55 -16.52 -3.54
N ALA A 202 -3.41 -16.93 -2.98
CA ALA A 202 -3.38 -17.60 -1.69
C ALA A 202 -3.74 -16.62 -0.56
N VAL A 203 -3.21 -15.40 -0.58
CA VAL A 203 -3.53 -14.35 0.40
C VAL A 203 -4.99 -13.93 0.32
N LEU A 204 -5.55 -13.83 -0.89
CA LEU A 204 -6.97 -13.58 -1.10
C LEU A 204 -7.82 -14.63 -0.37
N ARG A 205 -7.57 -15.92 -0.61
CA ARG A 205 -8.34 -17.02 -0.02
C ARG A 205 -8.22 -17.12 1.49
N GLN A 206 -7.01 -16.94 2.02
CA GLN A 206 -6.68 -17.25 3.41
C GLN A 206 -6.88 -16.08 4.36
N GLU A 207 -6.68 -14.85 3.91
CA GLU A 207 -6.64 -13.68 4.77
C GLU A 207 -7.62 -12.59 4.34
N ILE A 208 -7.60 -12.16 3.07
CA ILE A 208 -8.35 -10.97 2.64
C ILE A 208 -9.85 -11.23 2.54
N ILE A 209 -10.28 -12.29 1.82
CA ILE A 209 -11.70 -12.58 1.63
C ILE A 209 -12.43 -12.84 2.96
N PRO A 210 -11.91 -13.70 3.87
CA PRO A 210 -12.53 -13.92 5.17
C PRO A 210 -12.69 -12.64 5.99
N ARG A 211 -11.68 -11.75 5.91
CA ARG A 211 -11.71 -10.46 6.59
C ARG A 211 -12.75 -9.52 5.99
N LEU A 212 -12.79 -9.38 4.66
CA LEU A 212 -13.76 -8.53 3.97
C LEU A 212 -15.22 -8.99 4.17
N LEU A 213 -15.48 -10.28 4.15
CA LEU A 213 -16.82 -10.83 4.45
C LEU A 213 -17.30 -10.42 5.84
N LYS A 214 -16.38 -10.23 6.80
CA LYS A 214 -16.70 -9.80 8.16
C LYS A 214 -16.76 -8.28 8.31
N GLU A 215 -15.91 -7.54 7.60
CA GLU A 215 -15.68 -6.11 7.86
C GLU A 215 -16.46 -5.17 6.93
N VAL A 216 -16.77 -5.57 5.68
CA VAL A 216 -17.54 -4.72 4.76
C VAL A 216 -18.96 -4.52 5.29
N PRO A 217 -19.39 -3.26 5.53
CA PRO A 217 -20.72 -2.99 6.06
C PRO A 217 -21.82 -3.15 4.99
N HIS A 218 -23.07 -3.21 5.44
CA HIS A 218 -24.27 -3.19 4.60
C HIS A 218 -24.29 -4.24 3.47
N GLN A 219 -23.66 -5.41 3.71
CA GLN A 219 -23.74 -6.50 2.74
C GLN A 219 -25.19 -6.99 2.60
N PRO A 220 -25.64 -7.33 1.37
CA PRO A 220 -26.95 -7.91 1.15
C PRO A 220 -27.14 -9.19 1.99
N LYS A 221 -28.35 -9.40 2.50
CA LYS A 221 -28.73 -10.62 3.20
C LYS A 221 -28.82 -11.80 2.23
N GLU A 222 -28.75 -13.03 2.75
CA GLU A 222 -28.81 -14.26 1.94
C GLU A 222 -30.11 -14.37 1.12
N GLU A 223 -31.24 -13.88 1.68
CA GLU A 223 -32.53 -13.85 1.00
C GLU A 223 -32.51 -12.94 -0.22
N GLU A 224 -31.90 -11.76 -0.08
CA GLU A 224 -31.74 -10.78 -1.17
C GLU A 224 -30.82 -11.30 -2.27
N LEU A 225 -29.72 -11.97 -1.89
CA LEU A 225 -28.80 -12.59 -2.84
C LEU A 225 -29.41 -13.77 -3.60
N LYS A 226 -30.37 -14.48 -2.97
CA LYS A 226 -31.12 -15.55 -3.64
C LYS A 226 -32.20 -14.99 -4.57
N ALA A 227 -32.87 -13.91 -4.18
CA ALA A 227 -33.92 -13.28 -4.96
C ALA A 227 -33.38 -12.62 -6.24
N GLU A 228 -32.17 -12.06 -6.17
CA GLU A 228 -31.53 -11.34 -7.29
C GLU A 228 -30.23 -12.05 -7.73
N PRO A 229 -30.25 -12.89 -8.78
CA PRO A 229 -29.09 -13.66 -9.21
C PRO A 229 -27.85 -12.81 -9.58
N ALA A 230 -28.04 -11.57 -10.00
CA ALA A 230 -26.96 -10.64 -10.36
C ALA A 230 -26.39 -9.85 -9.16
N ARG A 231 -27.06 -9.90 -7.99
CA ARG A 231 -26.66 -9.15 -6.80
C ARG A 231 -25.42 -9.75 -6.14
N PHE A 232 -24.55 -8.90 -5.66
CA PHE A 232 -23.29 -9.27 -5.00
C PHE A 232 -23.08 -8.47 -3.70
N ARG A 233 -22.16 -8.92 -2.86
CA ARG A 233 -21.81 -8.30 -1.56
C ARG A 233 -20.96 -7.05 -1.74
N PHE A 234 -19.89 -7.19 -2.50
CA PHE A 234 -18.94 -6.12 -2.85
C PHE A 234 -18.14 -6.52 -4.09
N VAL A 235 -17.39 -5.56 -4.64
CA VAL A 235 -16.52 -5.76 -5.82
C VAL A 235 -15.06 -5.71 -5.39
N MET A 236 -14.27 -6.68 -5.82
CA MET A 236 -12.82 -6.71 -5.67
C MET A 236 -12.14 -6.44 -7.01
N ILE A 237 -11.26 -5.45 -7.04
CA ILE A 237 -10.56 -4.99 -8.24
C ILE A 237 -9.06 -5.19 -8.02
N PHE A 238 -8.41 -6.02 -8.84
CA PHE A 238 -7.01 -6.38 -8.66
C PHE A 238 -6.28 -6.56 -9.99
N ASP A 239 -4.93 -6.61 -9.93
CA ASP A 239 -4.09 -6.79 -11.10
C ASP A 239 -4.09 -8.25 -11.60
N ARG A 240 -3.47 -8.46 -12.76
CA ARG A 240 -3.28 -9.76 -13.43
C ARG A 240 -2.68 -10.84 -12.53
N GLU A 241 -2.04 -10.50 -11.41
CA GLU A 241 -1.53 -11.49 -10.46
C GLU A 241 -2.66 -12.36 -9.91
N GLY A 242 -3.84 -11.77 -9.66
CA GLY A 242 -5.03 -12.46 -9.17
C GLY A 242 -5.86 -13.19 -10.24
N TYR A 243 -5.47 -13.16 -11.51
CA TYR A 243 -6.23 -13.82 -12.56
C TYR A 243 -6.20 -15.35 -12.41
N SER A 244 -7.33 -15.94 -12.08
CA SER A 244 -7.59 -17.38 -12.05
C SER A 244 -9.07 -17.66 -12.28
N PRO A 245 -9.45 -18.44 -13.32
CA PRO A 245 -10.84 -18.83 -13.53
C PRO A 245 -11.47 -19.53 -12.33
N GLU A 246 -10.68 -20.34 -11.60
CA GLU A 246 -11.12 -21.04 -10.39
C GLU A 246 -11.43 -20.04 -9.27
N LEU A 247 -10.54 -19.07 -9.04
CA LEU A 247 -10.77 -18.02 -8.04
C LEU A 247 -12.01 -17.20 -8.35
N PHE A 248 -12.24 -16.85 -9.63
CA PHE A 248 -13.44 -16.12 -10.04
C PHE A 248 -14.72 -16.91 -9.76
N ALA A 249 -14.71 -18.22 -10.02
CA ALA A 249 -15.84 -19.08 -9.70
C ALA A 249 -16.09 -19.18 -8.18
N GLU A 250 -15.02 -19.30 -7.38
CA GLU A 250 -15.09 -19.33 -5.91
C GLU A 250 -15.62 -18.00 -5.33
N LEU A 251 -15.17 -16.85 -5.87
CA LEU A 251 -15.66 -15.53 -5.48
C LEU A 251 -17.15 -15.36 -5.80
N TRP A 252 -17.54 -15.72 -7.03
CA TRP A 252 -18.94 -15.62 -7.44
C TRP A 252 -19.85 -16.58 -6.68
N ALA A 253 -19.39 -17.76 -6.32
CA ALA A 253 -20.13 -18.67 -5.43
C ALA A 253 -20.44 -18.04 -4.07
N GLN A 254 -19.57 -17.14 -3.57
CA GLN A 254 -19.76 -16.34 -2.37
C GLN A 254 -20.45 -14.98 -2.63
N ARG A 255 -20.92 -14.77 -3.85
CA ARG A 255 -21.51 -13.48 -4.27
C ARG A 255 -20.58 -12.29 -4.08
N ILE A 256 -19.29 -12.48 -4.35
CA ILE A 256 -18.29 -11.43 -4.43
C ILE A 256 -17.99 -11.19 -5.91
N ALA A 257 -18.23 -9.98 -6.38
CA ALA A 257 -17.87 -9.61 -7.74
C ALA A 257 -16.36 -9.33 -7.83
N ALA A 258 -15.77 -9.66 -8.96
CA ALA A 258 -14.33 -9.49 -9.18
C ALA A 258 -14.06 -8.89 -10.56
N GLN A 259 -13.01 -8.05 -10.63
CA GLN A 259 -12.56 -7.40 -11.87
C GLN A 259 -11.04 -7.49 -11.97
N THR A 260 -10.52 -7.88 -13.14
CA THR A 260 -9.08 -7.88 -13.42
C THR A 260 -8.80 -7.83 -14.92
N TYR A 261 -7.55 -7.57 -15.29
CA TYR A 261 -7.10 -7.72 -16.67
C TYR A 261 -7.04 -9.18 -17.09
N ARG A 262 -7.55 -9.49 -18.28
CA ARG A 262 -7.51 -10.84 -18.84
C ARG A 262 -6.06 -11.24 -19.17
N LYS A 263 -5.69 -12.49 -18.85
CA LYS A 263 -4.40 -13.09 -19.24
C LYS A 263 -4.55 -13.94 -20.50
N GLY A 264 -3.48 -14.02 -21.26
CA GLY A 264 -3.34 -14.87 -22.42
C GLY A 264 -3.25 -14.07 -23.73
N ARG A 265 -2.96 -14.79 -24.80
CA ARG A 265 -3.01 -14.23 -26.16
C ARG A 265 -4.48 -14.27 -26.61
N LEU A 266 -5.01 -13.13 -26.96
CA LEU A 266 -6.40 -12.96 -27.37
C LEU A 266 -6.43 -12.58 -28.84
N GLU A 267 -7.44 -13.06 -29.54
CA GLU A 267 -7.76 -12.56 -30.88
C GLU A 267 -8.41 -11.17 -30.74
N ASP A 268 -8.05 -10.27 -31.64
CA ASP A 268 -8.62 -8.94 -31.66
C ASP A 268 -10.08 -8.98 -32.11
N TRP A 269 -10.89 -8.12 -31.49
CA TRP A 269 -12.28 -7.93 -31.93
C TRP A 269 -12.34 -6.95 -33.09
N PRO A 270 -13.33 -7.09 -34.00
CA PRO A 270 -13.53 -6.15 -35.07
C PRO A 270 -13.68 -4.71 -34.55
N VAL A 271 -12.97 -3.77 -35.18
CA VAL A 271 -13.00 -2.35 -34.77
C VAL A 271 -14.42 -1.77 -34.80
N ALA A 272 -15.28 -2.24 -35.69
CA ALA A 272 -16.67 -1.81 -35.80
C ALA A 272 -17.55 -2.09 -34.56
N GLU A 273 -17.10 -2.95 -33.63
CA GLU A 273 -17.83 -3.24 -32.40
C GLU A 273 -17.53 -2.21 -31.30
N PHE A 274 -16.48 -1.42 -31.45
CA PHE A 274 -16.07 -0.44 -30.47
C PHE A 274 -16.82 0.87 -30.68
N GLN A 275 -17.32 1.42 -29.57
CA GLN A 275 -18.01 2.71 -29.54
C GLN A 275 -17.28 3.65 -28.58
N GLU A 276 -17.37 4.94 -28.84
CA GLU A 276 -16.80 5.97 -27.98
C GLU A 276 -17.76 6.28 -26.84
N TYR A 277 -17.22 6.29 -25.61
CA TYR A 277 -17.95 6.61 -24.38
C TYR A 277 -17.20 7.70 -23.61
N GLU A 278 -17.94 8.64 -23.04
CA GLU A 278 -17.38 9.60 -22.08
C GLU A 278 -17.27 8.96 -20.70
N VAL A 279 -16.07 8.79 -20.18
CA VAL A 279 -15.79 8.19 -18.89
C VAL A 279 -15.31 9.26 -17.92
N SER A 280 -16.08 9.50 -16.85
CA SER A 280 -15.70 10.43 -15.78
C SER A 280 -14.69 9.78 -14.85
N LEU A 281 -13.48 10.33 -14.75
CA LEU A 281 -12.41 9.89 -13.85
C LEU A 281 -12.65 10.37 -12.39
N PRO A 282 -11.93 9.85 -11.38
CA PRO A 282 -12.17 10.16 -9.97
C PRO A 282 -12.17 11.65 -9.61
N HIS A 283 -11.41 12.48 -10.30
CA HIS A 283 -11.35 13.94 -10.02
C HIS A 283 -12.30 14.80 -10.87
N GLY A 284 -13.31 14.16 -11.50
CA GLY A 284 -14.29 14.86 -12.33
C GLY A 284 -13.83 15.13 -13.76
N GLU A 285 -12.59 14.80 -14.10
CA GLU A 285 -12.09 14.85 -15.47
C GLU A 285 -12.84 13.85 -16.35
N LYS A 286 -13.27 14.27 -17.52
CA LYS A 286 -13.94 13.44 -18.51
C LYS A 286 -12.97 13.04 -19.59
N GLN A 287 -12.85 11.74 -19.84
CA GLN A 287 -11.96 11.20 -20.86
C GLN A 287 -12.75 10.33 -21.83
N PRO A 288 -12.64 10.55 -23.16
CA PRO A 288 -13.22 9.64 -24.15
C PRO A 288 -12.47 8.31 -24.12
N MET A 289 -13.23 7.21 -24.12
CA MET A 289 -12.68 5.85 -24.22
C MET A 289 -13.46 5.07 -25.26
N THR A 290 -12.75 4.42 -26.16
CA THR A 290 -13.34 3.54 -27.18
C THR A 290 -13.45 2.14 -26.60
N LEU A 291 -14.67 1.66 -26.35
CA LEU A 291 -14.97 0.45 -25.59
C LEU A 291 -15.89 -0.49 -26.36
N ALA A 292 -15.72 -1.80 -26.13
CA ALA A 292 -16.63 -2.85 -26.55
C ALA A 292 -16.83 -3.88 -25.44
N GLU A 293 -17.97 -4.57 -25.45
CA GLU A 293 -18.31 -5.59 -24.45
C GLU A 293 -18.84 -6.88 -25.11
N ARG A 294 -18.40 -8.02 -24.58
CA ARG A 294 -18.96 -9.34 -24.88
C ARG A 294 -19.08 -10.18 -23.61
N GLY A 295 -20.04 -11.08 -23.59
CA GLY A 295 -20.06 -12.18 -22.62
C GLY A 295 -19.15 -13.32 -23.09
N VAL A 296 -18.32 -13.85 -22.18
CA VAL A 296 -17.38 -14.94 -22.49
C VAL A 296 -17.34 -15.99 -21.40
N TRP A 297 -17.00 -17.23 -21.77
CA TRP A 297 -16.76 -18.30 -20.82
C TRP A 297 -15.31 -18.32 -20.34
N LEU A 298 -15.10 -18.35 -19.02
CA LEU A 298 -13.79 -18.63 -18.41
C LEU A 298 -13.66 -20.11 -18.11
N GLY A 299 -12.78 -20.80 -18.85
CA GLY A 299 -12.48 -22.22 -18.63
C GLY A 299 -13.70 -23.12 -18.63
N ASN A 300 -14.74 -22.80 -19.40
CA ASN A 300 -16.03 -23.49 -19.47
C ASN A 300 -16.77 -23.64 -18.11
N LYS A 301 -16.38 -22.86 -17.09
CA LYS A 301 -16.92 -22.96 -15.73
C LYS A 301 -17.75 -21.75 -15.30
N LEU A 302 -17.41 -20.57 -15.80
CA LEU A 302 -18.02 -19.32 -15.38
C LEU A 302 -18.23 -18.39 -16.57
N TRP A 303 -19.47 -17.92 -16.74
CA TRP A 303 -19.80 -16.84 -17.66
C TRP A 303 -19.41 -15.51 -17.05
N VAL A 304 -18.68 -14.68 -17.78
CA VAL A 304 -18.21 -13.37 -17.34
C VAL A 304 -18.39 -12.33 -18.43
N ARG A 305 -18.38 -11.08 -18.04
CA ARG A 305 -18.32 -9.94 -18.96
C ARG A 305 -16.86 -9.68 -19.31
N GLU A 306 -16.55 -9.53 -20.59
CA GLU A 306 -15.26 -9.04 -21.07
C GLU A 306 -15.45 -7.68 -21.71
N ILE A 307 -14.77 -6.69 -21.17
CA ILE A 307 -14.77 -5.32 -21.66
C ILE A 307 -13.39 -5.05 -22.28
N ARG A 308 -13.36 -4.55 -23.51
CA ARG A 308 -12.12 -4.13 -24.15
C ARG A 308 -12.09 -2.64 -24.39
N ARG A 309 -10.92 -2.07 -24.14
CA ARG A 309 -10.57 -0.71 -24.53
C ARG A 309 -9.67 -0.78 -25.76
N PHE A 310 -10.04 -0.04 -26.81
CA PHE A 310 -9.24 0.16 -28.00
C PHE A 310 -8.43 1.44 -27.86
N SER A 311 -7.10 1.34 -27.96
CA SER A 311 -6.17 2.47 -27.85
C SER A 311 -5.82 3.02 -29.24
N SER A 312 -5.33 4.26 -29.30
CA SER A 312 -4.93 4.92 -30.56
C SER A 312 -3.80 4.22 -31.33
N ASP A 313 -3.01 3.39 -30.65
CA ASP A 313 -1.94 2.55 -31.21
C ASP A 313 -2.47 1.21 -31.77
N GLY A 314 -3.79 1.00 -31.78
CA GLY A 314 -4.42 -0.22 -32.24
C GLY A 314 -4.45 -1.38 -31.23
N HIS A 315 -3.96 -1.17 -30.00
CA HIS A 315 -3.94 -2.22 -28.98
C HIS A 315 -5.30 -2.38 -28.29
N GLN A 316 -5.72 -3.64 -28.07
CA GLN A 316 -6.94 -3.97 -27.31
C GLN A 316 -6.59 -4.47 -25.90
N THR A 317 -6.93 -3.69 -24.89
CA THR A 317 -6.78 -4.07 -23.48
C THR A 317 -8.05 -4.72 -22.97
N ALA A 318 -8.00 -5.99 -22.59
CA ALA A 318 -9.14 -6.76 -22.13
C ALA A 318 -9.23 -6.83 -20.59
N VAL A 319 -10.40 -6.54 -20.08
CA VAL A 319 -10.79 -6.64 -18.66
C VAL A 319 -11.92 -7.67 -18.55
N ILE A 320 -11.89 -8.49 -17.52
CA ILE A 320 -13.00 -9.40 -17.17
C ILE A 320 -13.65 -8.95 -15.87
N SER A 321 -14.97 -9.15 -15.78
CA SER A 321 -15.78 -8.78 -14.63
C SER A 321 -16.90 -9.78 -14.37
N THR A 322 -17.16 -10.07 -13.10
CA THR A 322 -18.38 -10.74 -12.61
C THR A 322 -19.38 -9.74 -12.01
N ASP A 323 -19.15 -8.45 -12.17
CA ASP A 323 -20.15 -7.42 -11.84
C ASP A 323 -21.17 -7.34 -12.98
N PHE A 324 -22.34 -7.91 -12.76
CA PHE A 324 -23.46 -7.92 -13.74
C PHE A 324 -24.43 -6.75 -13.54
N GLN A 325 -24.25 -5.90 -12.52
CA GLN A 325 -25.12 -4.77 -12.23
C GLN A 325 -24.58 -3.46 -12.78
N SER A 326 -23.25 -3.25 -12.72
CA SER A 326 -22.64 -2.02 -13.23
C SER A 326 -22.68 -1.99 -14.76
N ASN A 327 -22.85 -0.79 -15.34
CA ASN A 327 -22.74 -0.63 -16.78
C ASN A 327 -21.28 -0.68 -17.28
N LEU A 328 -21.11 -0.82 -18.59
CA LEU A 328 -19.81 -0.88 -19.28
C LEU A 328 -18.86 0.26 -18.85
N VAL A 329 -19.36 1.50 -18.82
CA VAL A 329 -18.58 2.69 -18.48
C VAL A 329 -18.08 2.65 -17.04
N GLN A 330 -18.91 2.17 -16.11
CA GLN A 330 -18.54 2.03 -14.71
C GLN A 330 -17.43 1.00 -14.51
N ILE A 331 -17.50 -0.17 -15.18
CA ILE A 331 -16.47 -1.20 -15.11
C ILE A 331 -15.16 -0.70 -15.73
N ALA A 332 -15.23 -0.05 -16.88
CA ALA A 332 -14.09 0.56 -17.54
C ALA A 332 -13.44 1.64 -16.65
N ARG A 333 -14.25 2.54 -16.07
CA ARG A 333 -13.79 3.53 -15.10
C ARG A 333 -13.02 2.89 -13.94
N GLN A 334 -13.59 1.87 -13.31
CA GLN A 334 -12.98 1.19 -12.17
C GLN A 334 -11.63 0.58 -12.51
N MET A 335 -11.52 -0.12 -13.63
CA MET A 335 -10.26 -0.78 -14.03
C MET A 335 -9.20 0.17 -14.57
N PHE A 336 -9.60 1.12 -15.43
CA PHE A 336 -8.65 2.03 -16.05
C PHE A 336 -8.28 3.23 -15.17
N SER A 337 -8.97 3.40 -14.01
CA SER A 337 -8.62 4.41 -12.97
C SER A 337 -7.74 3.84 -11.85
N ARG A 338 -7.20 2.63 -11.98
CA ARG A 338 -6.31 2.03 -10.96
C ARG A 338 -5.01 2.82 -10.70
N TRP A 339 -4.67 3.76 -11.58
CA TRP A 339 -3.54 4.67 -11.36
C TRP A 339 -3.65 5.47 -10.04
N ALA A 340 -4.84 5.64 -9.47
CA ALA A 340 -4.99 6.24 -8.14
C ALA A 340 -4.26 5.44 -7.06
N GLN A 341 -4.27 4.10 -7.14
CA GLN A 341 -3.53 3.21 -6.24
C GLN A 341 -2.02 3.26 -6.50
N GLU A 342 -1.59 3.33 -7.76
CA GLU A 342 -0.17 3.49 -8.11
C GLU A 342 0.38 4.83 -7.61
N ASN A 343 -0.39 5.92 -7.74
CA ASN A 343 -0.05 7.24 -7.20
C ASN A 343 0.00 7.21 -5.67
N TRP A 344 -0.91 6.49 -5.02
CA TRP A 344 -0.87 6.29 -3.57
C TRP A 344 0.43 5.60 -3.14
N PHE A 345 0.84 4.50 -3.78
CA PHE A 345 2.11 3.84 -3.47
C PHE A 345 3.30 4.77 -3.65
N LYS A 346 3.37 5.48 -4.78
CA LYS A 346 4.42 6.46 -5.03
C LYS A 346 4.48 7.50 -3.93
N TYR A 347 3.34 8.06 -3.55
CA TYR A 347 3.23 9.05 -2.49
C TYR A 347 3.69 8.48 -1.13
N MET A 348 3.23 7.30 -0.75
CA MET A 348 3.58 6.65 0.52
C MET A 348 5.05 6.26 0.60
N ILE A 349 5.66 5.84 -0.49
CA ILE A 349 7.09 5.55 -0.56
C ILE A 349 7.88 6.84 -0.41
N GLU A 350 7.52 7.87 -1.18
CA GLU A 350 8.24 9.14 -1.21
C GLU A 350 8.11 9.92 0.09
N HIS A 351 6.91 10.01 0.66
CA HIS A 351 6.63 10.90 1.78
C HIS A 351 6.57 10.20 3.14
N PHE A 352 6.07 8.97 3.21
CA PHE A 352 5.91 8.24 4.46
C PHE A 352 6.97 7.14 4.67
N GLY A 353 7.84 6.90 3.69
CA GLY A 353 8.87 5.88 3.78
C GLY A 353 8.29 4.48 3.96
N LEU A 354 7.31 4.10 3.13
CA LEU A 354 6.62 2.80 3.21
C LEU A 354 7.59 1.62 3.13
N GLU A 355 8.69 1.77 2.39
CA GLU A 355 9.72 0.75 2.22
C GLU A 355 10.76 0.72 3.34
N SER A 356 10.75 1.69 4.26
CA SER A 356 11.74 1.78 5.33
C SER A 356 11.69 0.55 6.23
N LEU A 357 12.87 0.03 6.56
CA LEU A 357 13.01 -1.11 7.47
C LEU A 357 12.66 -0.68 8.90
N MET A 358 11.66 -1.35 9.50
CA MET A 358 11.16 -1.02 10.84
C MET A 358 11.84 -1.85 11.94
N THR A 359 12.43 -2.98 11.59
CA THR A 359 13.05 -3.89 12.56
C THR A 359 14.09 -4.76 11.88
N TYR A 360 15.11 -5.12 12.65
CA TYR A 360 16.07 -6.18 12.29
C TYR A 360 15.74 -7.50 12.98
N LYS A 361 14.70 -7.54 13.84
CA LYS A 361 14.28 -8.75 14.53
C LYS A 361 13.75 -9.74 13.51
N LEU A 362 14.36 -10.91 13.48
CA LEU A 362 13.98 -12.04 12.65
C LEU A 362 13.04 -12.96 13.43
N GLU A 363 12.09 -13.53 12.71
CA GLU A 363 11.17 -14.54 13.21
C GLU A 363 11.25 -15.76 12.29
N PRO A 364 11.14 -16.98 12.83
CA PRO A 364 11.09 -18.18 12.00
C PRO A 364 9.82 -18.16 11.15
N VAL A 365 9.95 -18.65 9.93
CA VAL A 365 8.80 -18.97 9.07
C VAL A 365 8.42 -20.42 9.32
N SER A 366 7.12 -20.73 9.40
CA SER A 366 6.67 -22.09 9.58
C SER A 366 7.24 -23.03 8.51
N GLU A 367 7.77 -24.18 8.92
CA GLU A 367 8.30 -25.18 7.99
C GLU A 367 7.26 -25.72 7.00
N THR A 368 5.97 -25.63 7.34
CA THR A 368 4.86 -26.01 6.46
C THR A 368 4.51 -24.95 5.42
N THR A 369 5.15 -23.75 5.48
CA THR A 369 4.89 -22.67 4.54
C THR A 369 5.28 -23.08 3.12
N ARG A 370 4.33 -23.01 2.18
CA ARG A 370 4.59 -23.32 0.78
C ARG A 370 5.40 -22.21 0.12
N VAL A 371 6.46 -22.61 -0.55
CA VAL A 371 7.40 -21.72 -1.25
C VAL A 371 7.65 -22.21 -2.66
N VAL A 372 8.02 -21.30 -3.55
CA VAL A 372 8.35 -21.66 -4.93
C VAL A 372 9.62 -22.52 -4.92
N ASN A 373 9.54 -23.70 -5.56
CA ASN A 373 10.68 -24.58 -5.69
C ASN A 373 11.80 -23.93 -6.52
N PRO A 374 13.02 -23.74 -5.97
CA PRO A 374 14.14 -23.14 -6.68
C PRO A 374 14.53 -23.90 -7.95
N ALA A 375 14.49 -25.23 -7.93
CA ALA A 375 14.78 -26.07 -9.09
C ALA A 375 13.76 -25.80 -10.23
N ALA A 376 12.48 -25.71 -9.87
CA ALA A 376 11.43 -25.36 -10.82
C ALA A 376 11.58 -23.95 -11.42
N ARG A 377 12.05 -22.99 -10.61
CA ARG A 377 12.35 -21.62 -11.04
C ARG A 377 13.53 -21.59 -11.99
N THR A 378 14.59 -22.31 -11.70
CA THR A 378 15.80 -22.42 -12.54
C THR A 378 15.45 -22.99 -13.91
N LEU A 379 14.71 -24.11 -13.94
CA LEU A 379 14.21 -24.70 -15.19
C LEU A 379 13.32 -23.71 -15.97
N GLY A 380 12.43 -23.00 -15.29
CA GLY A 380 11.60 -21.96 -15.92
C GLY A 380 12.41 -20.83 -16.57
N THR A 381 13.50 -20.40 -15.93
CA THR A 381 14.42 -19.39 -16.46
C THR A 381 15.18 -19.91 -17.67
N GLN A 382 15.68 -21.16 -17.60
CA GLN A 382 16.35 -21.80 -18.75
C GLN A 382 15.41 -21.94 -19.95
N ILE A 383 14.16 -22.39 -19.74
CA ILE A 383 13.16 -22.49 -20.79
C ILE A 383 12.92 -21.12 -21.44
N LYS A 384 12.73 -20.06 -20.65
CA LYS A 384 12.53 -18.70 -21.20
C LYS A 384 13.73 -18.22 -22.02
N SER A 385 14.94 -18.44 -21.51
CA SER A 385 16.18 -18.06 -22.21
C SER A 385 16.32 -18.78 -23.54
N LYS A 386 16.12 -20.11 -23.53
CA LYS A 386 16.24 -20.92 -24.73
C LYS A 386 15.12 -20.65 -25.75
N ALA A 387 13.89 -20.44 -25.28
CA ALA A 387 12.77 -20.03 -26.11
C ALA A 387 13.00 -18.66 -26.79
N ALA A 388 13.60 -17.72 -26.06
CA ALA A 388 13.97 -16.42 -26.63
C ALA A 388 15.11 -16.54 -27.67
N GLN A 389 16.07 -17.45 -27.44
CA GLN A 389 17.10 -17.75 -28.44
C GLN A 389 16.47 -18.39 -29.69
N LEU A 390 15.59 -19.36 -29.51
CA LEU A 390 14.84 -20.02 -30.58
C LEU A 390 14.07 -18.99 -31.44
N SER A 391 13.28 -18.13 -30.78
CA SER A 391 12.51 -17.09 -31.48
C SER A 391 13.39 -16.14 -32.30
N ARG A 392 14.57 -15.76 -31.78
CA ARG A 392 15.52 -14.93 -32.54
C ARG A 392 16.07 -15.66 -33.76
N ARG A 393 16.44 -16.95 -33.62
CA ARG A 393 16.95 -17.74 -34.76
C ARG A 393 15.87 -18.00 -35.82
N GLN A 394 14.62 -18.21 -35.40
CA GLN A 394 13.49 -18.33 -36.32
C GLN A 394 13.23 -17.01 -37.06
N ALA A 395 13.33 -15.86 -36.40
CA ALA A 395 13.21 -14.56 -37.04
C ALA A 395 14.37 -14.29 -38.02
N GLU A 396 15.60 -14.68 -37.66
CA GLU A 396 16.78 -14.58 -38.53
C GLU A 396 16.64 -15.48 -39.78
N TYR A 397 16.14 -16.70 -39.58
CA TYR A 397 15.85 -17.62 -40.68
C TYR A 397 14.80 -17.06 -41.63
N GLY A 398 13.68 -16.55 -41.11
CA GLY A 398 12.63 -15.92 -41.91
C GLY A 398 13.10 -14.66 -42.67
N ALA A 399 13.95 -13.84 -42.04
CA ALA A 399 14.54 -12.66 -42.68
C ALA A 399 15.46 -13.07 -43.85
N GLN A 400 16.23 -14.15 -43.68
CA GLN A 400 17.09 -14.66 -44.75
C GLN A 400 16.30 -15.28 -45.90
N GLU A 401 15.19 -16.00 -45.65
CA GLU A 401 14.30 -16.49 -46.69
C GLU A 401 13.74 -15.35 -47.54
N LEU A 402 13.31 -14.27 -46.92
CA LEU A 402 12.81 -13.09 -47.64
C LEU A 402 13.91 -12.39 -48.47
N ALA A 403 15.13 -12.30 -47.92
CA ALA A 403 16.27 -11.69 -48.63
C ALA A 403 16.74 -12.57 -49.84
N GLY A 404 16.75 -13.90 -49.67
CA GLY A 404 17.16 -14.84 -50.72
C GLY A 404 16.25 -14.88 -51.95
N LEU A 405 15.04 -14.37 -51.86
CA LEU A 405 14.12 -14.17 -52.98
C LEU A 405 14.51 -12.96 -53.86
N LEU A 406 15.45 -12.13 -53.43
CA LEU A 406 15.82 -10.87 -54.10
C LEU A 406 17.23 -10.88 -54.72
N GLU A 407 18.11 -11.85 -54.41
CA GLU A 407 19.49 -11.88 -54.92
C GLU A 407 19.82 -13.22 -55.62
N VAL A 408 20.01 -13.16 -56.95
CA VAL A 408 20.50 -14.27 -57.79
C VAL A 408 22.01 -14.12 -57.92
N GLY A 409 22.83 -14.81 -57.08
CA GLY A 409 24.28 -14.75 -57.24
C GLY A 409 25.18 -15.42 -56.20
N VAL A 410 24.69 -15.78 -55.00
CA VAL A 410 25.53 -16.33 -53.91
C VAL A 410 24.88 -17.60 -53.31
N ALA A 411 24.67 -18.62 -54.14
CA ALA A 411 23.85 -19.77 -53.79
C ALA A 411 24.49 -20.71 -52.74
N GLU A 412 25.80 -20.94 -52.77
CA GLU A 412 26.43 -21.94 -51.87
C GLU A 412 26.63 -21.45 -50.44
N GLU A 413 27.08 -20.21 -50.23
CA GLU A 413 27.21 -19.61 -48.90
C GLU A 413 25.83 -19.42 -48.21
N TYR A 414 24.84 -19.01 -48.99
CA TYR A 414 23.47 -18.86 -48.52
C TYR A 414 22.88 -20.19 -48.06
N GLN A 415 23.01 -21.26 -48.87
CA GLN A 415 22.52 -22.60 -48.52
C GLN A 415 23.22 -23.18 -47.30
N SER A 416 24.54 -22.98 -47.17
CA SER A 416 25.31 -23.41 -46.01
C SER A 416 24.82 -22.72 -44.72
N ARG A 417 24.64 -21.40 -44.77
CA ARG A 417 24.17 -20.60 -43.63
C ARG A 417 22.72 -20.93 -43.22
N GLN A 418 21.85 -21.15 -44.20
CA GLN A 418 20.48 -21.59 -43.97
C GLN A 418 20.42 -22.98 -43.34
N THR A 419 21.27 -23.91 -43.79
CA THR A 419 21.37 -25.23 -43.20
C THR A 419 21.85 -25.20 -41.76
N GLN A 420 22.86 -24.38 -41.44
CA GLN A 420 23.36 -24.18 -40.06
C GLN A 420 22.29 -23.57 -39.16
N LEU A 421 21.56 -22.57 -39.64
CA LEU A 421 20.46 -21.94 -38.89
C LEU A 421 19.35 -22.95 -38.60
N ARG A 422 18.95 -23.75 -39.58
CA ARG A 422 17.94 -24.79 -39.43
C ARG A 422 18.35 -25.85 -38.43
N GLN A 423 19.61 -26.34 -38.50
CA GLN A 423 20.15 -27.28 -37.50
C GLN A 423 20.15 -26.67 -36.08
N THR A 424 20.48 -25.36 -35.95
CA THR A 424 20.46 -24.66 -34.69
C THR A 424 19.03 -24.52 -34.12
N ILE A 425 18.05 -24.23 -34.98
CA ILE A 425 16.64 -24.16 -34.62
C ILE A 425 16.14 -25.52 -34.13
N GLU A 426 16.40 -26.59 -34.85
CA GLU A 426 16.01 -27.96 -34.48
C GLU A 426 16.64 -28.40 -33.16
N ALA A 427 17.92 -28.06 -32.92
CA ALA A 427 18.59 -28.32 -31.66
C ALA A 427 17.95 -27.55 -30.46
N LEU A 428 17.66 -26.26 -30.66
CA LEU A 428 17.01 -25.45 -29.66
C LEU A 428 15.58 -25.91 -29.35
N GLU A 429 14.82 -26.34 -30.36
CA GLU A 429 13.47 -26.90 -30.18
C GLU A 429 13.50 -28.17 -29.32
N LYS A 430 14.43 -29.09 -29.60
CA LYS A 430 14.63 -30.30 -28.81
C LYS A 430 15.04 -29.96 -27.36
N GLU A 431 15.95 -29.00 -27.18
CA GLU A 431 16.39 -28.56 -25.87
C GLU A 431 15.24 -27.94 -25.07
N VAL A 432 14.44 -27.06 -25.70
CA VAL A 432 13.26 -26.45 -25.05
C VAL A 432 12.21 -27.51 -24.69
N ALA A 433 11.98 -28.50 -25.59
CA ALA A 433 11.05 -29.60 -25.29
C ALA A 433 11.53 -30.45 -24.09
N THR A 434 12.81 -30.79 -24.05
CA THR A 434 13.42 -31.55 -22.94
C THR A 434 13.32 -30.77 -21.61
N LEU A 435 13.63 -29.48 -21.62
CA LEU A 435 13.51 -28.64 -20.45
C LEU A 435 12.06 -28.51 -19.97
N LYS A 436 11.10 -28.39 -20.89
CA LYS A 436 9.66 -28.37 -20.57
C LYS A 436 9.21 -29.68 -19.94
N GLN A 437 9.70 -30.83 -20.43
CA GLN A 437 9.40 -32.12 -19.83
C GLN A 437 9.96 -32.24 -18.42
N LYS A 438 11.25 -31.95 -18.20
CA LYS A 438 11.87 -31.89 -16.87
C LYS A 438 11.12 -30.96 -15.93
N ARG A 439 10.62 -29.81 -16.43
CA ARG A 439 9.87 -28.85 -15.62
C ARG A 439 8.52 -29.41 -15.15
N LYS A 440 7.87 -30.30 -15.92
CA LYS A 440 6.60 -30.97 -15.51
C LYS A 440 6.83 -31.96 -14.38
N GLU A 441 7.99 -32.61 -14.33
CA GLU A 441 8.35 -33.62 -13.33
C GLU A 441 8.72 -33.00 -11.97
N VAL A 442 9.10 -31.71 -11.96
CA VAL A 442 9.48 -30.99 -10.76
C VAL A 442 8.28 -30.25 -10.17
N PRO A 443 7.91 -30.48 -8.90
CA PRO A 443 6.83 -29.76 -8.26
C PRO A 443 7.11 -28.25 -8.22
N SER A 444 6.09 -27.46 -8.51
CA SER A 444 6.25 -26.00 -8.60
C SER A 444 6.48 -25.35 -7.23
N HIS A 445 6.00 -25.95 -6.17
CA HIS A 445 6.13 -25.50 -4.78
C HIS A 445 6.55 -26.66 -3.90
N LEU A 446 7.32 -26.31 -2.88
CA LEU A 446 7.72 -27.18 -1.77
C LEU A 446 7.33 -26.51 -0.45
N THR A 447 7.39 -27.23 0.65
CA THR A 447 7.36 -26.62 1.98
C THR A 447 8.74 -26.03 2.32
N LEU A 448 8.80 -25.04 3.20
CA LEU A 448 10.09 -24.45 3.63
C LEU A 448 11.00 -25.51 4.27
N GLY A 449 10.43 -26.46 5.00
CA GLY A 449 11.16 -27.56 5.62
C GLY A 449 11.82 -28.51 4.61
N GLU A 450 11.27 -28.65 3.40
CA GLU A 450 11.84 -29.47 2.32
C GLU A 450 12.99 -28.77 1.58
N LEU A 451 13.18 -27.44 1.79
CA LEU A 451 14.30 -26.73 1.18
C LEU A 451 15.64 -27.12 1.84
N PRO A 452 16.73 -27.14 1.05
CA PRO A 452 18.07 -27.24 1.60
C PRO A 452 18.31 -26.16 2.67
N PRO A 453 19.05 -26.46 3.76
CA PRO A 453 19.29 -25.48 4.83
C PRO A 453 19.84 -24.13 4.36
N ALA A 454 20.67 -24.12 3.32
CA ALA A 454 21.24 -22.91 2.73
C ALA A 454 20.20 -22.02 1.97
N GLU A 455 19.06 -22.58 1.60
CA GLU A 455 17.98 -21.89 0.87
C GLU A 455 16.81 -21.53 1.78
N ARG A 456 16.82 -22.00 3.04
CA ARG A 456 15.81 -21.60 4.02
C ARG A 456 15.98 -20.12 4.37
N PHE A 457 14.87 -19.47 4.64
CA PHE A 457 14.85 -18.05 4.96
C PHE A 457 14.01 -17.77 6.21
N GLN A 458 14.26 -16.61 6.79
CA GLN A 458 13.52 -16.06 7.91
C GLN A 458 12.70 -14.85 7.43
N GLN A 459 11.89 -14.31 8.31
CA GLN A 459 11.12 -13.09 8.04
C GLN A 459 11.46 -12.02 9.06
N PHE A 460 11.27 -10.77 8.70
CA PHE A 460 11.22 -9.68 9.68
C PHE A 460 9.92 -9.75 10.46
N SER A 461 9.94 -9.29 11.72
CA SER A 461 8.73 -9.23 12.55
C SER A 461 7.60 -8.50 11.83
N ARG A 462 6.52 -9.23 11.52
CA ARG A 462 5.36 -8.70 10.80
C ARG A 462 4.54 -7.75 11.67
N ALA A 463 4.33 -8.09 12.93
CA ALA A 463 3.47 -7.33 13.83
C ALA A 463 3.98 -5.89 14.04
N ARG A 464 5.31 -5.69 14.18
CA ARG A 464 5.88 -4.33 14.29
C ARG A 464 5.72 -3.54 12.98
N LYS A 465 5.91 -4.19 11.84
CA LYS A 465 5.67 -3.55 10.53
C LYS A 465 4.20 -3.18 10.40
N HIS A 466 3.28 -4.09 10.73
CA HIS A 466 1.84 -3.86 10.68
C HIS A 466 1.43 -2.69 11.57
N LEU A 467 1.94 -2.61 12.81
CA LEU A 467 1.68 -1.47 13.71
C LEU A 467 2.08 -0.14 13.07
N VAL A 468 3.32 -0.07 12.54
CA VAL A 468 3.81 1.18 11.94
C VAL A 468 3.08 1.51 10.64
N ASP A 469 2.75 0.53 9.82
CA ASP A 469 1.95 0.74 8.61
C ASP A 469 0.54 1.23 8.94
N THR A 470 -0.08 0.69 9.98
CA THR A 470 -1.40 1.15 10.46
C THR A 470 -1.35 2.61 10.93
N ILE A 471 -0.32 2.99 11.70
CA ILE A 471 -0.12 4.40 12.09
C ILE A 471 0.06 5.30 10.86
N LYS A 472 0.85 4.86 9.87
CA LYS A 472 1.02 5.61 8.61
C LYS A 472 -0.27 5.71 7.79
N MET A 473 -1.13 4.68 7.82
CA MET A 473 -2.46 4.74 7.21
C MET A 473 -3.33 5.82 7.89
N VAL A 474 -3.36 5.84 9.22
CA VAL A 474 -4.07 6.88 9.99
C VAL A 474 -3.55 8.27 9.62
N ALA A 475 -2.23 8.45 9.62
CA ALA A 475 -1.60 9.72 9.27
C ALA A 475 -1.91 10.16 7.83
N TYR A 476 -1.87 9.24 6.86
CA TYR A 476 -2.25 9.51 5.47
C TYR A 476 -3.74 9.89 5.32
N ARG A 477 -4.63 9.21 6.06
CA ARG A 477 -6.07 9.53 6.05
C ARG A 477 -6.32 10.89 6.70
N ALA A 478 -5.64 11.20 7.81
CA ALA A 478 -5.68 12.52 8.46
C ALA A 478 -5.21 13.63 7.50
N GLU A 479 -4.06 13.46 6.86
CA GLU A 479 -3.58 14.40 5.84
C GLU A 479 -4.56 14.53 4.66
N THR A 480 -5.18 13.43 4.25
CA THR A 480 -6.17 13.47 3.17
C THR A 480 -7.42 14.25 3.57
N ALA A 481 -7.90 14.09 4.80
CA ALA A 481 -9.04 14.86 5.32
C ALA A 481 -8.73 16.36 5.35
N LEU A 482 -7.57 16.76 5.88
CA LEU A 482 -7.11 18.15 5.87
C LEU A 482 -6.91 18.70 4.45
N THR A 483 -6.40 17.86 3.53
CA THR A 483 -6.28 18.23 2.11
C THR A 483 -7.64 18.53 1.49
N MET A 484 -8.66 17.73 1.83
CA MET A 484 -10.02 17.94 1.31
C MET A 484 -10.65 19.23 1.84
N SER A 485 -10.42 19.57 3.13
CA SER A 485 -10.82 20.83 3.72
C SER A 485 -10.15 22.03 3.01
N LEU A 486 -8.82 22.02 2.89
CA LEU A 486 -8.08 23.08 2.21
C LEU A 486 -8.52 23.29 0.74
N ARG A 487 -8.79 22.23 0.01
CA ARG A 487 -9.20 22.30 -1.39
C ARG A 487 -10.47 23.12 -1.63
N GLN A 488 -11.35 23.20 -0.64
CA GLN A 488 -12.58 24.01 -0.73
C GLN A 488 -12.28 25.52 -0.81
N HIS A 489 -11.09 25.92 -0.36
CA HIS A 489 -10.65 27.31 -0.30
C HIS A 489 -9.58 27.66 -1.36
N MET A 490 -9.13 26.69 -2.14
CA MET A 490 -8.02 26.85 -3.08
C MET A 490 -8.46 26.88 -4.53
N ALA A 491 -7.94 27.84 -5.30
CA ALA A 491 -8.13 27.85 -6.76
C ALA A 491 -7.35 26.71 -7.46
N ARG A 492 -6.16 26.34 -6.92
CA ARG A 492 -5.34 25.23 -7.38
C ARG A 492 -5.36 24.10 -6.36
N THR A 493 -6.27 23.18 -6.53
CA THR A 493 -6.50 22.06 -5.59
C THR A 493 -5.33 21.09 -5.47
N ASP A 494 -4.45 21.03 -6.49
CA ASP A 494 -3.28 20.13 -6.51
C ASP A 494 -2.20 20.54 -5.52
N ASP A 495 -2.10 21.82 -5.17
CA ASP A 495 -1.11 22.37 -4.26
C ASP A 495 -1.45 22.14 -2.77
N ALA A 496 -2.68 21.69 -2.45
CA ALA A 496 -3.14 21.53 -1.06
C ALA A 496 -2.23 20.63 -0.21
N ARG A 497 -1.76 19.51 -0.75
CA ARG A 497 -0.82 18.63 -0.04
C ARG A 497 0.56 19.25 0.15
N ALA A 498 1.00 20.12 -0.76
CA ALA A 498 2.26 20.83 -0.62
C ALA A 498 2.17 21.85 0.51
N LEU A 499 1.08 22.60 0.58
CA LEU A 499 0.81 23.56 1.66
C LEU A 499 0.72 22.86 3.02
N LEU A 500 0.01 21.73 3.13
CA LEU A 500 -0.04 20.97 4.39
C LEU A 500 1.35 20.50 4.85
N ARG A 501 2.21 20.07 3.94
CA ARG A 501 3.58 19.68 4.29
C ARG A 501 4.38 20.86 4.79
N GLU A 502 4.20 22.04 4.21
CA GLU A 502 4.80 23.29 4.69
C GLU A 502 4.32 23.60 6.11
N ILE A 503 3.01 23.58 6.35
CA ILE A 503 2.43 23.78 7.70
C ILE A 503 3.05 22.80 8.70
N PHE A 504 3.08 21.50 8.42
CA PHE A 504 3.54 20.49 9.38
C PHE A 504 5.02 20.59 9.78
N VAL A 505 5.87 21.16 8.94
CA VAL A 505 7.28 21.34 9.25
C VAL A 505 7.62 22.76 9.73
N SER A 506 6.67 23.67 9.66
CA SER A 506 6.85 25.05 10.14
C SER A 506 6.96 25.08 11.66
N ALA A 507 7.73 26.04 12.18
CA ALA A 507 7.81 26.30 13.59
C ALA A 507 6.50 26.91 14.10
N ALA A 508 6.23 26.70 15.39
CA ALA A 508 5.10 27.33 16.07
C ALA A 508 5.47 27.69 17.52
N ASP A 509 4.80 28.72 18.06
CA ASP A 509 4.87 29.01 19.47
C ASP A 509 3.77 28.26 20.21
N LEU A 510 4.11 27.63 21.33
CA LEU A 510 3.18 26.91 22.20
C LEU A 510 2.88 27.77 23.41
N CYS A 511 1.63 28.14 23.60
CA CYS A 511 1.14 29.00 24.68
C CYS A 511 0.08 28.26 25.48
N PRO A 512 0.45 27.46 26.50
CA PRO A 512 -0.50 26.84 27.41
C PRO A 512 -1.07 27.89 28.41
N ASP A 513 -2.38 27.89 28.57
CA ASP A 513 -3.10 28.65 29.63
C ASP A 513 -3.97 27.67 30.41
N GLU A 514 -3.47 27.24 31.58
CA GLU A 514 -4.18 26.34 32.47
C GLU A 514 -5.45 26.97 33.06
N THR A 515 -5.49 28.31 33.18
CA THR A 515 -6.64 29.03 33.72
C THR A 515 -7.78 29.07 32.73
N ALA A 516 -7.46 29.36 31.47
CA ALA A 516 -8.41 29.32 30.37
C ALA A 516 -8.70 27.87 29.89
N GLY A 517 -7.86 26.91 30.27
CA GLY A 517 -7.94 25.52 29.81
C GLY A 517 -7.61 25.36 28.31
N THR A 518 -6.69 26.18 27.80
CA THR A 518 -6.33 26.19 26.38
C THR A 518 -4.84 25.94 26.14
N LEU A 519 -4.53 25.35 24.99
CA LEU A 519 -3.20 25.29 24.41
C LEU A 519 -3.23 25.96 23.05
N THR A 520 -2.77 27.20 22.98
CA THR A 520 -2.68 27.92 21.70
C THR A 520 -1.40 27.52 20.96
N VAL A 521 -1.55 27.14 19.70
CA VAL A 521 -0.48 26.81 18.77
C VAL A 521 -0.42 27.90 17.70
N ASN A 522 0.49 28.84 17.89
CA ASN A 522 0.69 29.97 16.99
C ASN A 522 1.66 29.57 15.89
N LEU A 523 1.16 29.24 14.70
CA LEU A 523 1.97 28.87 13.54
C LEU A 523 2.70 30.12 13.01
N HIS A 524 3.99 30.00 12.74
CA HIS A 524 4.74 31.06 12.11
C HIS A 524 4.32 31.27 10.65
N HIS A 525 4.55 32.47 10.12
CA HIS A 525 4.23 32.82 8.74
C HIS A 525 4.83 31.83 7.75
N LEU A 526 4.03 31.45 6.77
CA LEU A 526 4.42 30.56 5.70
C LEU A 526 5.16 31.32 4.58
N SER A 527 5.47 30.64 3.50
CA SER A 527 6.27 31.19 2.39
C SER A 527 5.66 32.43 1.72
N ASN A 528 4.35 32.65 1.85
CA ASN A 528 3.64 33.78 1.22
C ASN A 528 2.29 34.06 1.88
N ALA A 529 1.78 35.29 1.69
CA ALA A 529 0.51 35.74 2.27
C ALA A 529 -0.73 34.92 1.82
N CYS A 530 -0.71 34.32 0.63
CA CYS A 530 -1.80 33.45 0.21
C CYS A 530 -1.83 32.15 1.02
N SER A 531 -0.67 31.58 1.29
CA SER A 531 -0.53 30.40 2.18
C SER A 531 -1.00 30.72 3.59
N ASP A 532 -0.66 31.91 4.13
CA ASP A 532 -1.12 32.37 5.45
C ASP A 532 -2.64 32.51 5.50
N GLN A 533 -3.27 33.09 4.47
CA GLN A 533 -4.73 33.19 4.41
C GLN A 533 -5.43 31.84 4.38
N LEU A 534 -4.87 30.86 3.66
CA LEU A 534 -5.39 29.50 3.61
C LEU A 534 -5.20 28.77 4.95
N ALA A 535 -4.06 28.98 5.60
CA ALA A 535 -3.80 28.45 6.93
C ALA A 535 -4.75 29.07 7.97
N ALA A 536 -5.04 30.38 7.91
CA ALA A 536 -6.01 31.03 8.78
C ALA A 536 -7.41 30.42 8.66
N LYS A 537 -7.89 30.16 7.42
CA LYS A 537 -9.17 29.46 7.21
C LYS A 537 -9.17 28.04 7.76
N MET A 538 -8.07 27.31 7.58
CA MET A 538 -7.92 25.99 8.16
C MET A 538 -7.92 26.05 9.69
N ALA A 539 -7.32 27.06 10.32
CA ALA A 539 -7.37 27.29 11.74
C ALA A 539 -8.80 27.45 12.26
N GLU A 540 -9.64 28.25 11.55
CA GLU A 540 -11.06 28.40 11.90
C GLU A 540 -11.79 27.05 11.92
N GLU A 541 -11.59 26.21 10.90
CA GLU A 541 -12.20 24.88 10.83
C GLU A 541 -11.67 23.94 11.92
N LEU A 542 -10.35 23.98 12.23
CA LEU A 542 -9.76 23.17 13.28
C LEU A 542 -10.24 23.61 14.67
N ASN A 543 -10.36 24.91 14.93
CA ASN A 543 -10.89 25.46 16.18
C ASN A 543 -12.36 25.03 16.40
N ALA A 544 -13.15 24.94 15.34
CA ALA A 544 -14.53 24.45 15.43
C ALA A 544 -14.63 22.96 15.87
N THR A 545 -13.53 22.20 15.83
CA THR A 545 -13.51 20.82 16.34
C THR A 545 -13.46 20.71 17.86
N GLU A 546 -13.13 21.78 18.56
CA GLU A 546 -12.98 21.84 20.02
C GLU A 546 -12.10 20.71 20.59
N THR A 547 -11.06 20.34 19.85
CA THR A 547 -10.19 19.20 20.17
C THR A 547 -9.43 19.43 21.48
N ILE A 548 -9.52 18.48 22.40
CA ILE A 548 -8.72 18.47 23.63
C ILE A 548 -7.45 17.65 23.39
N PHE A 549 -6.29 18.17 23.85
CA PHE A 549 -5.05 17.41 23.75
C PHE A 549 -5.10 16.16 24.67
N PRO A 550 -4.80 14.95 24.15
CA PRO A 550 -4.90 13.71 24.90
C PRO A 550 -4.06 13.71 26.19
N GLY A 551 -4.67 13.24 27.30
CA GLY A 551 -4.02 13.22 28.60
C GLY A 551 -4.02 14.57 29.35
N THR A 552 -4.68 15.60 28.80
CA THR A 552 -4.84 16.94 29.42
C THR A 552 -6.31 17.37 29.46
N LYS A 553 -6.57 18.55 29.98
CA LYS A 553 -7.85 19.27 29.86
C LYS A 553 -7.74 20.48 28.94
N LEU A 554 -6.62 20.62 28.21
CA LEU A 554 -6.35 21.76 27.37
C LEU A 554 -7.02 21.61 26.02
N GLN A 555 -7.93 22.52 25.69
CA GLN A 555 -8.51 22.66 24.36
C GLN A 555 -7.46 23.28 23.42
N MET A 556 -7.27 22.67 22.26
CA MET A 556 -6.36 23.19 21.24
C MET A 556 -6.96 24.43 20.58
N VAL A 557 -6.16 25.47 20.48
CA VAL A 557 -6.47 26.69 19.72
C VAL A 557 -5.39 26.89 18.67
N PHE A 558 -5.79 27.07 17.43
CA PHE A 558 -4.89 27.21 16.29
C PHE A 558 -4.94 28.63 15.75
N GLU A 559 -3.78 29.27 15.64
CA GLU A 559 -3.66 30.66 15.18
C GLU A 559 -2.37 30.82 14.35
N LEU A 560 -2.32 31.90 13.56
CA LEU A 560 -1.09 32.38 12.96
C LEU A 560 -0.49 33.46 13.87
N VAL A 561 0.84 33.51 13.96
CA VAL A 561 1.53 34.60 14.68
C VAL A 561 1.06 35.93 14.15
N SER A 562 0.68 36.83 15.06
CA SER A 562 0.32 38.20 14.69
C SER A 562 1.55 38.93 14.17
N GLY A 563 1.51 39.47 12.94
CA GLY A 563 2.55 40.26 12.34
C GLY A 563 2.86 41.56 13.09
#